data_0731d010f0605fdcad84f8f578d5c294
#
_entry.id   0731d010f0605fdcad84f8f578d5c294
#
_cell.length_a   1.000
_cell.length_b   1.000
_cell.length_c   1.000
_cell.angle_alpha   90.00
_cell.angle_beta   90.00
_cell.angle_gamma   90.00
#
_symmetry.space_group_name_H-M   'P 1'
#
loop_
_entity.id
_entity.type
_entity.pdbx_description
1 polymer ?
#
loop_
_entity_poly.entity_id
_entity_poly.type
_entity_poly.pdbx_seq_one_letter_code
_entity_poly.pdbx_strand_id
1 'polypeptide(L)'
;YVAEAHFLRVFYYFQLWRFFGYIPYYETNLGLDDITTVPQLQPDEVYAKLIEDLDNNVIGKLPKVVPANEKGRATNGAAIAMKARIVLYQNDDTKMKEIASQLKELITDPAYQYDLIPDYKVLFDDEYEWCKESVFEVNYTEIGNSNDWAGKANQGNSDIIMLGARGLKDPNNVYVEGWGFAPVTKALNDAFLPDDPRKWTTIIDHEEFRAEGGTISSDVNQYTGYSVRKYHPRAGYSSTVGTEALNYKNNYLSLIHISE
;
A
#
# COMPACT_ATOMS: atom_id res chain seq x y z
N TYR A 1 -5.80 20.34 -8.53
CA TYR A 1 -4.46 20.29 -7.92
C TYR A 1 -4.45 20.75 -6.45
N VAL A 2 -5.13 21.87 -6.08
CA VAL A 2 -5.11 22.33 -4.67
C VAL A 2 -5.69 21.29 -3.74
N ALA A 3 -6.86 20.74 -4.04
CA ALA A 3 -7.48 19.68 -3.23
C ALA A 3 -6.62 18.40 -3.15
N GLU A 4 -5.90 18.06 -4.21
CA GLU A 4 -4.95 16.93 -4.20
C GLU A 4 -3.75 17.21 -3.29
N ALA A 5 -3.23 18.43 -3.29
CA ALA A 5 -2.14 18.82 -2.39
C ALA A 5 -2.59 18.72 -0.92
N HIS A 6 -3.82 19.13 -0.60
CA HIS A 6 -4.40 18.94 0.73
C HIS A 6 -4.58 17.46 1.07
N PHE A 7 -5.07 16.64 0.13
CA PHE A 7 -5.18 15.20 0.33
C PHE A 7 -3.82 14.55 0.66
N LEU A 8 -2.77 14.88 -0.12
CA LEU A 8 -1.43 14.36 0.11
C LEU A 8 -0.84 14.88 1.45
N ARG A 9 -1.12 16.12 1.83
CA ARG A 9 -0.75 16.64 3.14
C ARG A 9 -1.37 15.79 4.25
N VAL A 10 -2.67 15.53 4.20
CA VAL A 10 -3.35 14.66 5.15
C VAL A 10 -2.77 13.25 5.15
N PHE A 11 -2.53 12.67 3.97
CA PHE A 11 -1.93 11.35 3.84
C PHE A 11 -0.59 11.24 4.57
N TYR A 12 0.33 12.17 4.32
CA TYR A 12 1.66 12.13 4.95
C TYR A 12 1.61 12.47 6.44
N TYR A 13 0.81 13.44 6.87
CA TYR A 13 0.66 13.75 8.28
C TYR A 13 -0.02 12.63 9.07
N PHE A 14 -0.95 11.90 8.46
CA PHE A 14 -1.52 10.69 9.07
C PHE A 14 -0.46 9.62 9.28
N GLN A 15 0.46 9.40 8.33
CA GLN A 15 1.57 8.47 8.54
C GLN A 15 2.48 8.94 9.69
N LEU A 16 2.88 10.21 9.70
CA LEU A 16 3.70 10.78 10.77
C LEU A 16 3.03 10.64 12.14
N TRP A 17 1.74 10.96 12.22
CA TRP A 17 0.98 10.83 13.46
C TRP A 17 0.93 9.37 13.95
N ARG A 18 0.72 8.42 13.07
CA ARG A 18 0.72 6.98 13.42
C ARG A 18 2.05 6.50 13.99
N PHE A 19 3.16 7.01 13.48
CA PHE A 19 4.50 6.58 13.94
C PHE A 19 4.99 7.34 15.17
N PHE A 20 4.70 8.63 15.27
CA PHE A 20 5.33 9.51 16.26
C PHE A 20 4.35 10.07 17.30
N GLY A 21 3.06 10.03 17.06
CA GLY A 21 2.03 10.60 17.95
C GLY A 21 2.07 12.13 17.96
N TYR A 22 3.04 12.70 18.62
CA TYR A 22 3.27 14.15 18.72
C TYR A 22 4.10 14.61 17.52
N ILE A 23 3.54 15.50 16.71
CA ILE A 23 4.21 16.00 15.50
C ILE A 23 3.99 17.50 15.32
N PRO A 24 4.96 18.23 14.74
CA PRO A 24 4.70 19.58 14.27
C PRO A 24 3.77 19.55 13.06
N TYR A 25 2.88 20.52 12.94
CA TYR A 25 1.95 20.63 11.81
C TYR A 25 2.16 21.95 11.07
N TYR A 26 2.49 21.87 9.80
CA TYR A 26 2.76 23.01 8.94
C TYR A 26 1.61 23.22 7.96
N GLU A 27 0.97 24.39 7.98
CA GLU A 27 -0.07 24.78 7.03
C GLU A 27 0.49 25.58 5.86
N THR A 28 1.64 26.19 6.08
CA THR A 28 2.34 27.03 5.10
C THR A 28 3.79 26.59 4.99
N ASN A 29 4.42 26.96 3.87
CA ASN A 29 5.86 26.73 3.71
C ASN A 29 6.63 27.71 4.61
N LEU A 30 7.44 27.16 5.51
CA LEU A 30 8.28 27.92 6.43
C LEU A 30 9.71 28.06 5.89
N GLY A 31 10.37 29.14 6.27
CA GLY A 31 11.83 29.29 6.08
C GLY A 31 12.60 28.28 6.96
N LEU A 32 13.86 28.03 6.59
CA LEU A 32 14.71 27.10 7.34
C LEU A 32 14.90 27.52 8.81
N ASP A 33 14.93 28.83 9.06
CA ASP A 33 15.11 29.37 10.42
C ASP A 33 13.87 29.18 11.30
N ASP A 34 12.68 29.08 10.68
CA ASP A 34 11.42 28.97 11.40
C ASP A 34 10.98 27.51 11.63
N ILE A 35 11.56 26.57 10.90
CA ILE A 35 11.12 25.16 10.90
C ILE A 35 11.27 24.50 12.29
N THR A 36 12.24 24.92 13.07
CA THR A 36 12.49 24.42 14.44
C THR A 36 11.67 25.12 15.51
N THR A 37 10.94 26.18 15.17
CA THR A 37 10.14 26.98 16.13
C THR A 37 8.71 26.49 16.26
N VAL A 38 8.23 25.65 15.34
CA VAL A 38 6.87 25.11 15.38
C VAL A 38 6.76 24.02 16.45
N PRO A 39 5.90 24.20 17.46
CA PRO A 39 5.71 23.20 18.49
C PRO A 39 5.04 21.95 17.95
N GLN A 40 5.29 20.82 18.61
CA GLN A 40 4.53 19.60 18.37
C GLN A 40 3.10 19.75 18.89
N LEU A 41 2.14 19.33 18.10
CA LEU A 41 0.75 19.24 18.50
C LEU A 41 0.50 17.94 19.28
N GLN A 42 -0.51 17.98 20.16
CA GLN A 42 -1.05 16.78 20.79
C GLN A 42 -1.76 15.90 19.76
N PRO A 43 -1.83 14.58 19.96
CA PRO A 43 -2.49 13.66 19.01
C PRO A 43 -3.91 14.09 18.64
N ASP A 44 -4.72 14.56 19.60
CA ASP A 44 -6.10 15.02 19.35
C ASP A 44 -6.14 16.29 18.49
N GLU A 45 -5.16 17.18 18.65
CA GLU A 45 -5.04 18.39 17.82
C GLU A 45 -4.65 18.03 16.39
N VAL A 46 -3.74 17.06 16.21
CA VAL A 46 -3.39 16.53 14.89
C VAL A 46 -4.62 15.91 14.23
N TYR A 47 -5.36 15.06 14.96
CA TYR A 47 -6.60 14.48 14.49
C TYR A 47 -7.58 15.54 13.98
N ALA A 48 -7.84 16.56 14.80
CA ALA A 48 -8.75 17.65 14.46
C ALA A 48 -8.33 18.37 13.17
N LYS A 49 -7.02 18.66 13.01
CA LYS A 49 -6.46 19.27 11.80
C LYS A 49 -6.63 18.42 10.55
N LEU A 50 -6.41 17.12 10.65
CA LEU A 50 -6.56 16.18 9.53
C LEU A 50 -8.02 16.11 9.07
N ILE A 51 -8.98 16.02 10.01
CA ILE A 51 -10.41 16.00 9.69
C ILE A 51 -10.87 17.34 9.10
N GLU A 52 -10.46 18.45 9.70
CA GLU A 52 -10.76 19.79 9.19
C GLU A 52 -10.28 19.99 7.75
N ASP A 53 -9.06 19.54 7.46
CA ASP A 53 -8.47 19.67 6.12
C ASP A 53 -9.21 18.83 5.08
N LEU A 54 -9.58 17.59 5.43
CA LEU A 54 -10.39 16.73 4.57
C LEU A 54 -11.76 17.32 4.28
N ASP A 55 -12.46 17.79 5.30
CA ASP A 55 -13.82 18.29 5.19
C ASP A 55 -13.88 19.62 4.43
N ASN A 56 -12.96 20.53 4.73
CA ASN A 56 -12.98 21.87 4.17
C ASN A 56 -12.28 21.99 2.82
N ASN A 57 -11.27 21.16 2.53
CA ASN A 57 -10.39 21.37 1.39
C ASN A 57 -10.34 20.22 0.39
N VAL A 58 -10.87 19.04 0.71
CA VAL A 58 -10.69 17.84 -0.13
C VAL A 58 -12.01 17.19 -0.54
N ILE A 59 -12.84 16.79 0.43
CA ILE A 59 -14.08 16.07 0.16
C ILE A 59 -15.05 16.96 -0.60
N GLY A 60 -15.62 16.44 -1.68
CA GLY A 60 -16.49 17.19 -2.58
C GLY A 60 -15.78 18.11 -3.57
N LYS A 61 -14.43 18.27 -3.47
CA LYS A 61 -13.63 19.08 -4.41
C LYS A 61 -12.79 18.23 -5.38
N LEU A 62 -12.59 16.96 -5.06
CA LEU A 62 -11.97 15.99 -5.94
C LEU A 62 -13.00 15.31 -6.84
N PRO A 63 -12.62 14.87 -8.05
CA PRO A 63 -13.51 14.10 -8.91
C PRO A 63 -13.84 12.74 -8.29
N LYS A 64 -15.01 12.18 -8.60
CA LYS A 64 -15.36 10.81 -8.21
C LYS A 64 -14.53 9.78 -8.99
N VAL A 65 -14.22 10.05 -10.24
CA VAL A 65 -13.41 9.21 -11.13
C VAL A 65 -12.43 10.10 -11.90
N VAL A 66 -11.22 9.62 -12.10
CA VAL A 66 -10.20 10.28 -12.92
C VAL A 66 -10.13 9.65 -14.31
N PRO A 67 -9.76 10.40 -15.38
CA PRO A 67 -9.53 9.84 -16.70
C PRO A 67 -8.49 8.73 -16.70
N ALA A 68 -8.57 7.81 -17.65
CA ALA A 68 -7.67 6.66 -17.74
C ALA A 68 -6.19 7.02 -17.87
N ASN A 69 -5.87 8.18 -18.45
CA ASN A 69 -4.50 8.70 -18.56
C ASN A 69 -4.04 9.48 -17.32
N GLU A 70 -4.87 9.60 -16.30
CA GLU A 70 -4.58 10.27 -15.03
C GLU A 70 -4.72 9.33 -13.83
N LYS A 71 -4.68 8.01 -14.05
CA LYS A 71 -4.72 7.00 -12.99
C LYS A 71 -3.62 7.23 -11.96
N GLY A 72 -3.92 7.00 -10.69
CA GLY A 72 -3.02 7.28 -9.57
C GLY A 72 -3.25 8.65 -8.91
N ARG A 73 -4.06 9.54 -9.49
CA ARG A 73 -4.47 10.78 -8.84
C ARG A 73 -5.53 10.53 -7.76
N ALA A 74 -5.54 11.39 -6.74
CA ALA A 74 -6.51 11.29 -5.66
C ALA A 74 -7.93 11.57 -6.15
N THR A 75 -8.90 10.77 -5.68
CA THR A 75 -10.32 10.89 -5.95
C THR A 75 -11.09 11.28 -4.69
N ASN A 76 -12.34 11.68 -4.86
CA ASN A 76 -13.24 11.92 -3.72
C ASN A 76 -13.43 10.65 -2.88
N GLY A 77 -13.46 9.48 -3.51
CA GLY A 77 -13.52 8.19 -2.82
C GLY A 77 -12.29 7.94 -1.95
N ALA A 78 -11.10 8.26 -2.45
CA ALA A 78 -9.85 8.18 -1.67
C ALA A 78 -9.90 9.10 -0.44
N ALA A 79 -10.46 10.31 -0.57
CA ALA A 79 -10.60 11.25 0.54
C ALA A 79 -11.56 10.74 1.64
N ILE A 80 -12.71 10.19 1.26
CA ILE A 80 -13.68 9.58 2.19
C ILE A 80 -13.06 8.37 2.89
N ALA A 81 -12.37 7.51 2.17
CA ALA A 81 -11.68 6.35 2.72
C ALA A 81 -10.57 6.75 3.70
N MET A 82 -9.80 7.80 3.38
CA MET A 82 -8.79 8.35 4.28
C MET A 82 -9.43 8.90 5.57
N LYS A 83 -10.54 9.65 5.45
CA LYS A 83 -11.28 10.16 6.61
C LYS A 83 -11.75 9.01 7.51
N ALA A 84 -12.30 7.95 6.90
CA ALA A 84 -12.73 6.76 7.64
C ALA A 84 -11.57 6.13 8.44
N ARG A 85 -10.40 5.94 7.81
CA ARG A 85 -9.21 5.40 8.51
C ARG A 85 -8.76 6.28 9.66
N ILE A 86 -8.74 7.59 9.48
CA ILE A 86 -8.35 8.55 10.52
C ILE A 86 -9.32 8.50 11.71
N VAL A 87 -10.63 8.48 11.44
CA VAL A 87 -11.68 8.37 12.48
C VAL A 87 -11.58 7.06 13.24
N LEU A 88 -11.40 5.93 12.52
CA LEU A 88 -11.22 4.63 13.14
C LEU A 88 -9.93 4.54 13.96
N TYR A 89 -8.83 5.11 13.47
CA TYR A 89 -7.56 5.13 14.20
C TYR A 89 -7.66 5.95 15.50
N GLN A 90 -8.38 7.08 15.48
CA GLN A 90 -8.67 7.88 16.68
C GLN A 90 -9.67 7.20 17.62
N ASN A 91 -10.45 6.23 17.12
CA ASN A 91 -11.56 5.61 17.83
C ASN A 91 -12.64 6.64 18.22
N ASP A 92 -12.96 7.56 17.30
CA ASP A 92 -13.96 8.61 17.50
C ASP A 92 -15.38 8.09 17.21
N ASP A 93 -16.02 7.55 18.23
CA ASP A 93 -17.39 7.02 18.14
C ASP A 93 -18.42 8.07 17.70
N THR A 94 -18.14 9.36 17.91
CA THR A 94 -19.09 10.43 17.54
C THR A 94 -19.23 10.59 16.03
N LYS A 95 -18.21 10.22 15.26
CA LYS A 95 -18.19 10.31 13.80
C LYS A 95 -18.52 8.99 13.07
N MET A 96 -18.65 7.88 13.80
CA MET A 96 -18.86 6.56 13.17
C MET A 96 -20.10 6.51 12.27
N LYS A 97 -21.20 7.14 12.69
CA LYS A 97 -22.44 7.16 11.90
C LYS A 97 -22.29 7.96 10.59
N GLU A 98 -21.59 9.09 10.65
CA GLU A 98 -21.28 9.91 9.49
C GLU A 98 -20.41 9.11 8.48
N ILE A 99 -19.32 8.53 8.97
CA ILE A 99 -18.40 7.72 8.16
C ILE A 99 -19.11 6.54 7.53
N ALA A 100 -19.93 5.81 8.28
CA ALA A 100 -20.69 4.68 7.74
C ALA A 100 -21.62 5.13 6.60
N SER A 101 -22.24 6.30 6.70
CA SER A 101 -23.08 6.86 5.63
C SER A 101 -22.26 7.23 4.40
N GLN A 102 -21.10 7.86 4.56
CA GLN A 102 -20.20 8.23 3.46
C GLN A 102 -19.63 6.99 2.76
N LEU A 103 -19.19 5.98 3.51
CA LEU A 103 -18.72 4.71 2.95
C LEU A 103 -19.82 3.94 2.21
N LYS A 104 -21.05 3.98 2.74
CA LYS A 104 -22.20 3.40 2.06
C LYS A 104 -22.43 4.08 0.70
N GLU A 105 -22.31 5.41 0.63
CA GLU A 105 -22.42 6.14 -0.63
C GLU A 105 -21.36 5.67 -1.64
N LEU A 106 -20.08 5.48 -1.22
CA LEU A 106 -19.03 4.96 -2.11
C LEU A 106 -19.40 3.63 -2.75
N ILE A 107 -20.05 2.73 -2.00
CA ILE A 107 -20.42 1.40 -2.46
C ILE A 107 -21.66 1.43 -3.33
N THR A 108 -22.62 2.32 -3.06
CA THR A 108 -23.95 2.31 -3.69
C THR A 108 -24.12 3.31 -4.82
N ASP A 109 -23.31 4.36 -4.89
CA ASP A 109 -23.36 5.33 -5.97
C ASP A 109 -22.49 4.87 -7.16
N PRO A 110 -23.12 4.48 -8.30
CA PRO A 110 -22.40 4.00 -9.47
C PRO A 110 -21.44 5.03 -10.07
N ALA A 111 -21.55 6.30 -9.71
CA ALA A 111 -20.66 7.35 -10.19
C ALA A 111 -19.22 7.20 -9.67
N TYR A 112 -18.99 6.45 -8.59
CA TYR A 112 -17.65 6.14 -8.10
C TYR A 112 -16.99 4.97 -8.83
N GLN A 113 -17.77 4.09 -9.47
CA GLN A 113 -17.29 2.94 -10.23
C GLN A 113 -16.50 1.90 -9.43
N TYR A 114 -16.63 1.89 -8.10
CA TYR A 114 -16.01 0.86 -7.27
C TYR A 114 -16.79 -0.44 -7.30
N ASP A 115 -16.08 -1.55 -7.28
CA ASP A 115 -16.66 -2.90 -7.24
C ASP A 115 -15.59 -3.89 -6.75
N LEU A 116 -16.00 -5.03 -6.22
CA LEU A 116 -15.07 -6.08 -5.83
C LEU A 116 -14.58 -6.87 -7.05
N ILE A 117 -13.34 -7.28 -7.01
CA ILE A 117 -12.77 -8.20 -8.00
C ILE A 117 -13.17 -9.63 -7.60
N PRO A 118 -13.89 -10.37 -8.45
CA PRO A 118 -14.41 -11.67 -8.09
C PRO A 118 -13.34 -12.73 -7.82
N ASP A 119 -12.20 -12.65 -8.49
CA ASP A 119 -11.06 -13.55 -8.27
C ASP A 119 -10.00 -12.88 -7.41
N TYR A 120 -9.93 -13.26 -6.15
CA TYR A 120 -8.93 -12.75 -5.20
C TYR A 120 -7.49 -13.03 -5.64
N LYS A 121 -7.25 -14.07 -6.46
CA LYS A 121 -5.89 -14.45 -6.90
C LYS A 121 -5.21 -13.37 -7.72
N VAL A 122 -5.98 -12.67 -8.55
CA VAL A 122 -5.45 -11.67 -9.47
C VAL A 122 -5.32 -10.28 -8.87
N LEU A 123 -5.90 -10.05 -7.68
CA LEU A 123 -5.94 -8.73 -7.05
C LEU A 123 -4.55 -8.11 -6.79
N PHE A 124 -3.53 -8.97 -6.63
CA PHE A 124 -2.15 -8.54 -6.37
C PHE A 124 -1.24 -8.70 -7.60
N ASP A 125 -1.82 -8.92 -8.76
CA ASP A 125 -1.09 -8.98 -10.03
C ASP A 125 -0.96 -7.58 -10.63
N ASP A 126 0.18 -7.30 -11.26
CA ASP A 126 0.50 -5.98 -11.80
C ASP A 126 -0.49 -5.51 -12.88
N GLU A 127 -1.14 -6.43 -13.59
CA GLU A 127 -2.19 -6.13 -14.56
C GLU A 127 -3.49 -5.61 -13.94
N TYR A 128 -3.67 -5.82 -12.62
CA TYR A 128 -4.83 -5.37 -11.85
C TYR A 128 -4.60 -4.06 -11.09
N GLU A 129 -3.48 -3.39 -11.32
CA GLU A 129 -3.26 -2.04 -10.83
C GLU A 129 -4.41 -1.12 -11.26
N TRP A 130 -4.85 -0.25 -10.34
CA TRP A 130 -6.00 0.66 -10.53
C TRP A 130 -7.29 -0.07 -10.95
N CYS A 131 -7.48 -1.30 -10.50
CA CYS A 131 -8.73 -2.02 -10.72
C CYS A 131 -9.91 -1.35 -9.97
N LYS A 132 -11.11 -1.86 -10.16
CA LYS A 132 -12.32 -1.30 -9.52
C LYS A 132 -12.32 -1.39 -8.00
N GLU A 133 -11.55 -2.30 -7.42
CA GLU A 133 -11.40 -2.44 -5.97
C GLU A 133 -10.38 -1.46 -5.39
N SER A 134 -9.52 -0.90 -6.23
CA SER A 134 -8.49 0.04 -5.83
C SER A 134 -9.06 1.44 -5.58
N VAL A 135 -8.95 1.93 -4.37
CA VAL A 135 -9.41 3.26 -3.97
C VAL A 135 -8.31 4.31 -4.11
N PHE A 136 -7.10 3.98 -3.70
CA PHE A 136 -5.91 4.82 -3.85
C PHE A 136 -4.65 3.96 -3.79
N GLU A 137 -3.73 4.18 -4.72
CA GLU A 137 -2.48 3.45 -4.81
C GLU A 137 -1.28 4.41 -4.86
N VAL A 138 -0.19 4.00 -4.23
CA VAL A 138 1.12 4.63 -4.42
C VAL A 138 1.80 3.91 -5.58
N ASN A 139 2.00 4.62 -6.68
CA ASN A 139 2.50 4.04 -7.91
C ASN A 139 4.02 3.94 -7.89
N TYR A 140 4.52 2.81 -8.37
CA TYR A 140 5.93 2.54 -8.59
C TYR A 140 6.17 2.19 -10.06
N THR A 141 7.40 2.27 -10.51
CA THR A 141 7.81 1.83 -11.84
C THR A 141 9.16 1.13 -11.77
N GLU A 142 9.32 0.07 -12.55
CA GLU A 142 10.60 -0.62 -12.73
C GLU A 142 11.59 0.22 -13.56
N ILE A 143 11.13 1.27 -14.20
CA ILE A 143 11.95 2.16 -15.03
C ILE A 143 12.70 3.14 -14.13
N GLY A 144 13.92 2.81 -13.78
CA GLY A 144 14.77 3.68 -12.97
C GLY A 144 16.21 3.68 -13.48
N ASN A 145 16.93 4.78 -13.24
CA ASN A 145 18.27 4.99 -13.75
C ASN A 145 19.40 4.66 -12.77
N SER A 146 19.10 4.18 -11.57
CA SER A 146 20.14 3.84 -10.61
C SER A 146 19.75 2.72 -9.66
N ASN A 147 20.75 1.91 -9.31
CA ASN A 147 20.71 0.94 -8.23
C ASN A 147 21.09 1.58 -6.89
N ASP A 148 21.02 2.89 -6.78
CA ASP A 148 21.47 3.59 -5.60
C ASP A 148 20.41 3.49 -4.50
N TRP A 149 20.74 2.85 -3.41
CA TRP A 149 19.97 2.85 -2.17
C TRP A 149 19.67 4.26 -1.64
N ALA A 150 20.48 5.24 -2.01
CA ALA A 150 20.25 6.64 -1.69
C ALA A 150 19.07 7.28 -2.43
N GLY A 151 18.43 6.55 -3.33
CA GLY A 151 17.09 6.85 -3.83
C GLY A 151 16.96 8.01 -4.80
N LYS A 152 18.04 8.58 -5.31
CA LYS A 152 17.97 9.81 -6.14
C LYS A 152 17.27 9.61 -7.50
N ALA A 153 17.15 8.40 -7.98
CA ALA A 153 16.49 8.08 -9.25
C ALA A 153 15.71 6.76 -9.20
N ASN A 154 15.56 6.16 -8.02
CA ASN A 154 14.79 4.95 -7.85
C ASN A 154 13.31 5.31 -7.77
N GLN A 155 12.53 4.86 -8.73
CA GLN A 155 11.06 4.99 -8.77
C GLN A 155 10.36 3.66 -8.51
N GLY A 156 11.15 2.60 -8.25
CA GLY A 156 10.66 1.27 -7.98
C GLY A 156 10.40 1.01 -6.50
N ASN A 157 9.76 -0.12 -6.23
CA ASN A 157 9.48 -0.62 -4.91
C ASN A 157 10.55 -1.64 -4.51
N SER A 158 11.52 -1.23 -3.70
CA SER A 158 12.58 -2.12 -3.20
C SER A 158 12.10 -3.10 -2.13
N ASP A 159 10.96 -2.87 -1.49
CA ASP A 159 10.43 -3.77 -0.46
C ASP A 159 10.06 -5.14 -1.06
N ILE A 160 9.69 -5.16 -2.33
CA ILE A 160 9.34 -6.39 -3.04
C ILE A 160 10.51 -7.39 -3.06
N ILE A 161 11.72 -6.94 -3.39
CA ILE A 161 12.88 -7.84 -3.39
C ILE A 161 13.25 -8.29 -1.98
N MET A 162 13.07 -7.42 -0.98
CA MET A 162 13.35 -7.76 0.41
C MET A 162 12.43 -8.87 0.93
N LEU A 163 11.15 -8.86 0.51
CA LEU A 163 10.14 -9.81 0.95
C LEU A 163 10.21 -11.15 0.21
N GLY A 164 10.67 -11.15 -1.03
CA GLY A 164 10.74 -12.35 -1.87
C GLY A 164 11.61 -13.46 -1.28
N ALA A 165 11.26 -14.71 -1.56
CA ALA A 165 11.98 -15.86 -1.05
C ALA A 165 13.42 -15.94 -1.59
N ARG A 166 14.39 -16.24 -0.70
CA ARG A 166 15.79 -16.38 -1.07
C ARG A 166 16.07 -17.74 -1.72
N GLY A 167 16.90 -17.73 -2.76
CA GLY A 167 17.29 -18.93 -3.51
C GLY A 167 16.12 -19.54 -4.29
N LEU A 168 15.07 -18.75 -4.55
CA LEU A 168 13.94 -19.20 -5.33
C LEU A 168 14.32 -19.32 -6.81
N LYS A 169 14.02 -20.50 -7.37
CA LYS A 169 14.02 -20.72 -8.84
C LYS A 169 12.69 -21.34 -9.20
N ASP A 170 11.92 -20.62 -9.99
CA ASP A 170 10.61 -21.04 -10.44
C ASP A 170 10.71 -21.64 -11.85
N PRO A 171 10.34 -22.93 -12.05
CA PRO A 171 10.37 -23.57 -13.36
C PRO A 171 9.39 -22.93 -14.35
N ASN A 172 8.35 -22.27 -13.86
CA ASN A 172 7.34 -21.60 -14.67
C ASN A 172 7.72 -20.14 -14.97
N ASN A 173 8.83 -19.64 -14.43
CA ASN A 173 9.31 -18.27 -14.61
C ASN A 173 8.27 -17.19 -14.26
N VAL A 174 7.44 -17.43 -13.25
CA VAL A 174 6.47 -16.45 -12.72
C VAL A 174 7.15 -15.58 -11.67
N TYR A 175 7.91 -16.19 -10.76
CA TYR A 175 8.58 -15.51 -9.66
C TYR A 175 10.09 -15.44 -9.87
N VAL A 176 10.70 -14.38 -9.33
CA VAL A 176 12.16 -14.24 -9.26
C VAL A 176 12.62 -14.26 -7.81
N GLU A 177 13.90 -14.55 -7.60
CA GLU A 177 14.51 -14.60 -6.27
C GLU A 177 14.41 -13.24 -5.55
N GLY A 178 14.20 -13.28 -4.23
CA GLY A 178 14.31 -12.13 -3.32
C GLY A 178 15.33 -12.38 -2.21
N TRP A 179 15.28 -11.53 -1.17
CA TRP A 179 16.27 -11.58 -0.07
C TRP A 179 15.78 -12.33 1.18
N GLY A 180 14.50 -12.61 1.29
CA GLY A 180 13.92 -13.42 2.35
C GLY A 180 13.87 -12.77 3.72
N PHE A 181 13.71 -11.44 3.81
CA PHE A 181 13.78 -10.73 5.09
C PHE A 181 12.53 -10.83 5.95
N ALA A 182 11.39 -11.15 5.41
CA ALA A 182 10.14 -11.26 6.16
C ALA A 182 9.42 -12.57 5.86
N PRO A 183 9.92 -13.71 6.33
CA PRO A 183 9.26 -14.99 6.13
C PRO A 183 7.91 -15.02 6.86
N VAL A 184 6.95 -15.72 6.28
CA VAL A 184 5.64 -15.95 6.90
C VAL A 184 5.80 -16.88 8.08
N THR A 185 5.19 -16.56 9.21
CA THR A 185 5.22 -17.43 10.39
C THR A 185 4.30 -18.66 10.20
N LYS A 186 4.66 -19.76 10.85
CA LYS A 186 3.77 -20.94 10.91
C LYS A 186 2.39 -20.58 11.50
N ALA A 187 2.35 -19.70 12.50
CA ALA A 187 1.11 -19.27 13.13
C ALA A 187 0.15 -18.59 12.12
N LEU A 188 0.69 -17.74 11.22
CA LEU A 188 -0.12 -17.14 10.17
C LEU A 188 -0.59 -18.19 9.15
N ASN A 189 0.28 -19.13 8.75
CA ASN A 189 -0.14 -20.21 7.87
C ASN A 189 -1.27 -21.06 8.47
N ASP A 190 -1.17 -21.38 9.75
CA ASP A 190 -2.14 -22.21 10.46
C ASP A 190 -3.45 -21.47 10.79
N ALA A 191 -3.47 -20.14 10.72
CA ALA A 191 -4.67 -19.33 10.94
C ALA A 191 -5.66 -19.39 9.75
N PHE A 192 -5.20 -19.77 8.57
CA PHE A 192 -6.08 -19.97 7.43
C PHE A 192 -6.89 -21.25 7.60
N LEU A 193 -8.18 -21.19 7.31
CA LEU A 193 -9.02 -22.40 7.22
C LEU A 193 -8.56 -23.28 6.03
N PRO A 194 -8.78 -24.60 6.08
CA PRO A 194 -8.33 -25.52 5.03
C PRO A 194 -8.77 -25.13 3.61
N ASP A 195 -9.98 -24.58 3.49
CA ASP A 195 -10.59 -24.22 2.21
C ASP A 195 -10.56 -22.71 1.93
N ASP A 196 -9.79 -21.93 2.68
CA ASP A 196 -9.69 -20.50 2.48
C ASP A 196 -8.86 -20.18 1.22
N PRO A 197 -9.49 -19.68 0.14
CA PRO A 197 -8.80 -19.42 -1.13
C PRO A 197 -7.72 -18.33 -1.01
N ARG A 198 -7.77 -17.48 0.03
CA ARG A 198 -6.82 -16.41 0.26
C ARG A 198 -5.44 -16.94 0.67
N LYS A 199 -5.37 -18.13 1.26
CA LYS A 199 -4.11 -18.75 1.68
C LYS A 199 -3.13 -18.84 0.53
N TRP A 200 -3.54 -19.41 -0.58
CA TRP A 200 -2.69 -19.65 -1.76
C TRP A 200 -2.27 -18.38 -2.49
N THR A 201 -3.01 -17.32 -2.33
CA THR A 201 -2.63 -16.00 -2.85
C THR A 201 -1.66 -15.29 -1.92
N THR A 202 -1.73 -15.56 -0.62
CA THR A 202 -0.97 -14.86 0.41
C THR A 202 0.39 -15.51 0.68
N ILE A 203 0.46 -16.86 0.63
CA ILE A 203 1.60 -17.66 1.10
C ILE A 203 2.15 -18.54 -0.01
N ILE A 204 3.47 -18.63 -0.11
CA ILE A 204 4.20 -19.69 -0.81
C ILE A 204 4.60 -20.71 0.24
N ASP A 205 4.04 -21.92 0.17
CA ASP A 205 4.51 -23.06 0.92
C ASP A 205 5.73 -23.66 0.21
N HIS A 206 6.87 -23.73 0.92
CA HIS A 206 8.12 -24.15 0.31
C HIS A 206 8.15 -25.64 -0.04
N GLU A 207 7.41 -26.48 0.70
CA GLU A 207 7.34 -27.91 0.40
C GLU A 207 6.51 -28.15 -0.84
N GLU A 208 5.36 -27.51 -0.94
CA GLU A 208 4.52 -27.58 -2.14
C GLU A 208 5.25 -27.02 -3.37
N PHE A 209 5.90 -25.86 -3.23
CA PHE A 209 6.66 -25.26 -4.33
C PHE A 209 7.79 -26.19 -4.84
N ARG A 210 8.48 -26.91 -3.92
CA ARG A 210 9.48 -27.91 -4.31
C ARG A 210 8.85 -29.14 -4.97
N ALA A 211 7.69 -29.56 -4.52
CA ALA A 211 6.96 -30.66 -5.15
C ALA A 211 6.52 -30.35 -6.59
N GLU A 212 6.29 -29.07 -6.88
CA GLU A 212 6.00 -28.56 -8.24
C GLU A 212 7.26 -28.37 -9.10
N GLY A 213 8.45 -28.72 -8.61
CA GLY A 213 9.72 -28.66 -9.35
C GLY A 213 10.52 -27.39 -9.12
N GLY A 214 10.05 -26.48 -8.26
CA GLY A 214 10.77 -25.28 -7.87
C GLY A 214 11.89 -25.55 -6.86
N THR A 215 12.75 -24.56 -6.64
CA THR A 215 13.73 -24.60 -5.54
C THR A 215 13.62 -23.32 -4.68
N ILE A 216 13.79 -23.47 -3.39
CA ILE A 216 13.89 -22.36 -2.42
C ILE A 216 14.95 -22.76 -1.39
N SER A 217 15.83 -21.81 -1.00
CA SER A 217 16.86 -22.05 -0.01
C SER A 217 16.22 -22.32 1.37
N SER A 218 16.71 -23.35 2.06
CA SER A 218 16.40 -23.61 3.47
C SER A 218 17.54 -23.19 4.41
N ASP A 219 18.70 -22.88 3.86
CA ASP A 219 19.85 -22.36 4.58
C ASP A 219 19.80 -20.83 4.63
N VAL A 220 18.80 -20.32 5.31
CA VAL A 220 18.57 -18.88 5.50
C VAL A 220 18.21 -18.60 6.96
N ASN A 221 18.57 -17.40 7.41
CA ASN A 221 18.23 -16.97 8.75
C ASN A 221 16.69 -16.93 8.92
N GLN A 222 16.19 -17.41 10.06
CA GLN A 222 14.74 -17.44 10.39
C GLN A 222 13.88 -18.26 9.37
N TYR A 223 14.42 -19.35 8.86
CA TYR A 223 13.66 -20.23 7.97
C TYR A 223 12.39 -20.77 8.66
N THR A 224 11.22 -20.53 8.03
CA THR A 224 9.92 -20.97 8.56
C THR A 224 9.25 -22.03 7.68
N GLY A 225 9.72 -22.24 6.45
CA GLY A 225 9.05 -23.03 5.44
C GLY A 225 8.01 -22.28 4.61
N TYR A 226 7.84 -20.97 4.87
CA TYR A 226 6.81 -20.15 4.22
C TYR A 226 7.35 -18.78 3.82
N SER A 227 6.90 -18.26 2.67
CA SER A 227 7.21 -16.91 2.17
C SER A 227 5.95 -16.17 1.75
N VAL A 228 6.05 -14.84 1.68
CA VAL A 228 4.96 -13.99 1.18
C VAL A 228 4.81 -14.19 -0.33
N ARG A 229 3.58 -14.42 -0.82
CA ARG A 229 3.25 -14.50 -2.25
C ARG A 229 2.75 -13.17 -2.81
N LYS A 230 1.89 -12.45 -2.07
CA LYS A 230 1.24 -11.20 -2.53
C LYS A 230 2.20 -10.18 -3.12
N TYR A 231 3.34 -10.00 -2.48
CA TYR A 231 4.37 -9.01 -2.84
C TYR A 231 5.67 -9.70 -3.22
N HIS A 232 5.58 -10.88 -3.80
CA HIS A 232 6.78 -11.58 -4.29
C HIS A 232 7.23 -10.96 -5.61
N PRO A 233 8.55 -10.76 -5.82
CA PRO A 233 9.05 -10.25 -7.10
C PRO A 233 8.69 -11.18 -8.25
N ARG A 234 8.20 -10.61 -9.36
CA ARG A 234 7.73 -11.34 -10.53
C ARG A 234 8.63 -11.11 -11.73
N ALA A 235 8.79 -12.13 -12.54
CA ALA A 235 9.52 -12.04 -13.80
C ALA A 235 8.80 -11.06 -14.74
N GLY A 236 9.58 -10.21 -15.41
CA GLY A 236 9.06 -9.22 -16.35
C GLY A 236 8.69 -7.85 -15.72
N TYR A 237 8.63 -7.76 -14.40
CA TYR A 237 8.29 -6.51 -13.66
C TYR A 237 9.47 -5.97 -12.86
N SER A 238 10.69 -6.34 -13.23
CA SER A 238 11.92 -5.86 -12.60
C SER A 238 12.83 -5.18 -13.59
N SER A 239 13.49 -4.10 -13.17
CA SER A 239 14.53 -3.46 -13.97
C SER A 239 15.79 -4.33 -14.02
N THR A 240 16.43 -4.42 -15.19
CA THR A 240 17.73 -5.07 -15.38
C THR A 240 18.91 -4.11 -15.23
N VAL A 241 18.69 -2.93 -14.69
CA VAL A 241 19.75 -1.93 -14.50
C VAL A 241 20.66 -2.34 -13.37
N GLY A 242 21.90 -2.72 -13.69
CA GLY A 242 22.93 -3.15 -12.75
C GLY A 242 22.87 -4.63 -12.40
N THR A 243 23.70 -5.03 -11.41
CA THR A 243 23.82 -6.41 -10.94
C THR A 243 22.70 -6.86 -10.00
N GLU A 244 21.92 -5.91 -9.51
CA GLU A 244 20.78 -6.13 -8.61
C GLU A 244 19.56 -5.39 -9.16
N ALA A 245 18.51 -6.11 -9.49
CA ALA A 245 17.24 -5.52 -9.87
C ALA A 245 16.54 -4.99 -8.62
N LEU A 246 16.68 -3.70 -8.34
CA LEU A 246 16.06 -3.05 -7.18
C LEU A 246 14.72 -2.36 -7.52
N ASN A 247 14.43 -2.17 -8.79
CA ASN A 247 13.22 -1.51 -9.23
C ASN A 247 12.18 -2.53 -9.65
N TYR A 248 11.14 -2.66 -8.88
CA TYR A 248 9.97 -3.46 -9.18
C TYR A 248 8.76 -2.56 -9.37
N LYS A 249 7.89 -2.92 -10.28
CA LYS A 249 6.66 -2.15 -10.61
C LYS A 249 5.53 -2.47 -9.66
N ASN A 250 5.54 -3.27 -8.75
CA ASN A 250 4.39 -3.54 -7.91
C ASN A 250 3.99 -2.33 -7.08
N ASN A 251 2.73 -1.99 -7.10
CA ASN A 251 2.13 -1.00 -6.23
C ASN A 251 2.11 -1.52 -4.80
N TYR A 252 2.67 -0.74 -3.89
CA TYR A 252 2.51 -1.01 -2.47
C TYR A 252 1.19 -0.40 -2.01
N LEU A 253 0.17 -1.23 -1.96
CA LEU A 253 -1.19 -0.83 -1.67
C LEU A 253 -1.38 -0.43 -0.25
N SER A 254 -1.87 0.75 -0.06
CA SER A 254 -2.03 1.23 1.29
C SER A 254 -3.45 1.41 1.77
N LEU A 255 -4.44 1.54 0.91
CA LEU A 255 -5.78 1.95 1.36
C LEU A 255 -6.91 0.98 1.02
N ILE A 256 -6.64 -0.13 0.40
CA ILE A 256 -7.69 -1.00 -0.16
C ILE A 256 -8.41 -1.82 0.89
N HIS A 257 -7.78 -2.16 1.98
CA HIS A 257 -8.43 -2.99 3.00
C HIS A 257 -9.24 -2.14 3.98
N ILE A 258 -10.28 -1.48 3.49
CA ILE A 258 -11.34 -0.89 4.33
C ILE A 258 -12.37 -1.94 4.72
N SER A 259 -12.34 -3.10 4.10
CA SER A 259 -13.26 -4.21 4.37
C SER A 259 -12.84 -5.13 5.51
N GLU A 260 -11.70 -4.91 6.12
CA GLU A 260 -11.30 -5.58 7.37
C GLU A 260 -11.54 -4.65 8.56
#